data_38c04ef75c7c0ab65ddf8d61a54dcc6d
#
_entry.id   38c04ef75c7c0ab65ddf8d61a54dcc6d
#
_cell.length_a   1.000
_cell.length_b   1.000
_cell.length_c   1.000
_cell.angle_alpha   90.00
_cell.angle_beta   90.00
_cell.angle_gamma   90.00
#
_symmetry.space_group_name_H-M   'P 1'
#
loop_
_entity.id
_entity.type
_entity.pdbx_description
1 polymer ?
#
loop_
_entity_poly.entity_id
_entity_poly.type
_entity_poly.pdbx_seq_one_letter_code
_entity_poly.pdbx_strand_id
1 'polypeptide(L)'
;IPHEGTTTFHDASFGDITVENKELEDQVLLKSDGLPTYNFANVVDDHLMGITHVVRGSEYLSSAPKYNLLYEAFGWEIPTYVHCSPVMRDAQHKMSKRHGDPSYEDLIREGYLTEAVLNYVALLGWSPKGEYAEREFYTLCELAEIFDISGISKSPAVFDINKLRWMNAEYMKKLSPEAFFSKAEPVLKSVITNPAIDLKAVAALVQPRCEILSDLPERVDFIDKLPVYSTDLYVHKKSKTTLENSLSSLQAALPVLEGLETWTNEALYDALVALAAKLEVKNSIILWPLRVAVSGKASTPGGATELCALLGKEESIARVKTGIELLQK
;
A
#
# COMPACT_ATOMS: atom_id res chain seq x y z
N ILE A 1 -39.43 15.22 24.95
CA ILE A 1 -38.87 16.23 24.02
C ILE A 1 -39.87 17.38 23.88
N PRO A 2 -39.46 18.66 23.89
CA PRO A 2 -40.36 19.77 23.57
C PRO A 2 -40.94 19.61 22.18
N HIS A 3 -42.28 19.83 22.04
CA HIS A 3 -42.95 19.68 20.73
C HIS A 3 -42.94 20.97 19.89
N GLU A 4 -42.69 22.11 20.53
CA GLU A 4 -42.64 23.43 19.87
C GLU A 4 -41.22 24.02 19.91
N GLY A 5 -40.94 24.93 18.98
CA GLY A 5 -39.65 25.60 18.89
C GLY A 5 -38.62 24.80 18.12
N THR A 6 -37.36 25.19 18.29
CA THR A 6 -36.21 24.59 17.59
C THR A 6 -35.07 24.30 18.57
N THR A 7 -34.32 23.27 18.28
CA THR A 7 -33.04 22.96 18.97
C THR A 7 -31.90 23.22 18.00
N THR A 8 -30.96 24.11 18.42
CA THR A 8 -29.77 24.44 17.63
C THR A 8 -28.54 23.91 18.36
N PHE A 9 -27.61 23.31 17.63
CA PHE A 9 -26.30 22.95 18.15
C PHE A 9 -25.20 23.34 17.17
N HIS A 10 -24.02 23.59 17.71
CA HIS A 10 -22.85 23.88 16.92
C HIS A 10 -22.01 22.61 16.72
N ASP A 11 -21.68 22.32 15.45
CA ASP A 11 -20.75 21.27 15.06
C ASP A 11 -19.48 21.91 14.49
N ALA A 12 -18.31 21.50 14.98
CA ALA A 12 -17.04 22.10 14.57
C ALA A 12 -16.73 21.89 13.07
N SER A 13 -17.28 20.82 12.46
CA SER A 13 -17.11 20.56 11.03
C SER A 13 -18.24 21.16 10.20
N PHE A 14 -19.52 20.97 10.59
CA PHE A 14 -20.68 21.35 9.80
C PHE A 14 -21.23 22.75 10.13
N GLY A 15 -20.85 23.34 11.26
CA GLY A 15 -21.37 24.63 11.72
C GLY A 15 -22.68 24.50 12.49
N ASP A 16 -23.46 25.57 12.54
CA ASP A 16 -24.72 25.60 13.27
C ASP A 16 -25.81 24.80 12.55
N ILE A 17 -26.40 23.85 13.26
CA ILE A 17 -27.47 22.98 12.78
C ILE A 17 -28.70 23.19 13.65
N THR A 18 -29.79 23.58 13.01
CA THR A 18 -31.08 23.83 13.67
C THR A 18 -32.12 22.82 13.20
N VAL A 19 -32.82 22.19 14.15
CA VAL A 19 -33.87 21.21 13.88
C VAL A 19 -35.13 21.64 14.58
N GLU A 20 -36.29 21.53 13.89
CA GLU A 20 -37.63 21.74 14.49
C GLU A 20 -37.90 20.65 15.54
N ASN A 21 -38.28 21.04 16.76
CA ASN A 21 -38.50 20.07 17.84
C ASN A 21 -39.59 19.06 17.51
N LYS A 22 -40.58 19.44 16.71
CA LYS A 22 -41.66 18.52 16.23
C LYS A 22 -41.14 17.35 15.38
N GLU A 23 -39.89 17.45 14.82
CA GLU A 23 -39.25 16.40 14.05
C GLU A 23 -38.44 15.44 14.94
N LEU A 24 -38.27 15.81 16.22
CA LEU A 24 -37.57 15.00 17.20
C LEU A 24 -38.57 14.07 17.89
N GLU A 25 -38.43 12.78 17.68
CA GLU A 25 -39.28 11.77 18.34
C GLU A 25 -38.81 11.53 19.78
N ASP A 26 -39.77 11.29 20.68
CA ASP A 26 -39.49 10.78 22.01
C ASP A 26 -38.76 9.45 21.93
N GLN A 27 -37.86 9.21 22.85
CA GLN A 27 -37.03 8.02 22.86
C GLN A 27 -37.04 7.32 24.23
N VAL A 28 -36.94 6.00 24.21
CA VAL A 28 -36.74 5.22 25.43
C VAL A 28 -35.31 5.47 25.93
N LEU A 29 -35.15 5.98 27.16
CA LEU A 29 -33.88 6.20 27.81
C LEU A 29 -33.45 4.96 28.61
N LEU A 30 -34.38 4.36 29.38
CA LEU A 30 -34.14 3.15 30.13
C LEU A 30 -35.07 2.03 29.61
N LYS A 31 -34.53 0.86 29.40
CA LYS A 31 -35.30 -0.33 29.04
C LYS A 31 -36.04 -0.90 30.26
N SER A 32 -37.01 -1.79 30.05
CA SER A 32 -37.76 -2.45 31.12
C SER A 32 -36.90 -3.29 32.07
N ASP A 33 -35.73 -3.71 31.63
CA ASP A 33 -34.70 -4.41 32.44
C ASP A 33 -33.82 -3.48 33.27
N GLY A 34 -34.03 -2.16 33.18
CA GLY A 34 -33.26 -1.14 33.88
C GLY A 34 -31.96 -0.76 33.21
N LEU A 35 -31.59 -1.35 32.08
CA LEU A 35 -30.42 -0.97 31.33
C LEU A 35 -30.70 0.28 30.46
N PRO A 36 -29.75 1.21 30.36
CA PRO A 36 -29.86 2.37 29.49
C PRO A 36 -29.84 1.98 28.00
N THR A 37 -30.52 2.78 27.19
CA THR A 37 -30.30 2.74 25.75
C THR A 37 -29.00 3.43 25.39
N TYR A 38 -28.47 3.16 24.19
CA TYR A 38 -27.24 3.81 23.71
C TYR A 38 -27.29 5.35 23.81
N ASN A 39 -28.41 5.94 23.37
CA ASN A 39 -28.58 7.39 23.34
C ASN A 39 -28.61 8.05 24.73
N PHE A 40 -28.90 7.30 25.78
CA PHE A 40 -28.83 7.77 27.15
C PHE A 40 -27.46 7.50 27.78
N ALA A 41 -26.94 6.29 27.57
CA ALA A 41 -25.66 5.87 28.15
C ALA A 41 -24.50 6.77 27.66
N ASN A 42 -24.45 7.08 26.36
CA ASN A 42 -23.35 7.89 25.83
C ASN A 42 -23.29 9.29 26.44
N VAL A 43 -24.41 9.94 26.71
CA VAL A 43 -24.45 11.27 27.35
C VAL A 43 -23.94 11.19 28.79
N VAL A 44 -24.37 10.17 29.54
CA VAL A 44 -23.94 9.96 30.93
C VAL A 44 -22.47 9.61 31.01
N ASP A 45 -22.01 8.67 30.17
CA ASP A 45 -20.63 8.22 30.14
C ASP A 45 -19.69 9.34 29.71
N ASP A 46 -20.02 10.10 28.66
CA ASP A 46 -19.21 11.20 28.16
C ASP A 46 -19.04 12.29 29.26
N HIS A 47 -20.13 12.62 29.97
CA HIS A 47 -20.05 13.57 31.09
C HIS A 47 -19.19 13.04 32.24
N LEU A 48 -19.45 11.81 32.71
CA LEU A 48 -18.73 11.24 33.87
C LEU A 48 -17.26 10.96 33.56
N MET A 49 -16.92 10.67 32.30
CA MET A 49 -15.55 10.48 31.85
C MET A 49 -14.83 11.80 31.49
N GLY A 50 -15.51 12.92 31.55
CA GLY A 50 -14.92 14.24 31.27
C GLY A 50 -14.56 14.42 29.78
N ILE A 51 -15.34 13.86 28.89
CA ILE A 51 -15.13 14.00 27.44
C ILE A 51 -15.41 15.44 27.02
N THR A 52 -14.43 16.05 26.36
CA THR A 52 -14.50 17.44 25.89
C THR A 52 -14.90 17.54 24.42
N HIS A 53 -14.56 16.53 23.61
CA HIS A 53 -14.83 16.48 22.18
C HIS A 53 -15.41 15.13 21.79
N VAL A 54 -16.54 15.13 21.10
CA VAL A 54 -17.20 13.92 20.56
C VAL A 54 -16.97 13.87 19.06
N VAL A 55 -16.02 13.03 18.62
CA VAL A 55 -15.71 12.83 17.20
C VAL A 55 -16.38 11.55 16.69
N ARG A 56 -17.25 11.64 15.69
CA ARG A 56 -18.01 10.50 15.16
C ARG A 56 -18.53 10.72 13.75
N GLY A 57 -19.14 9.70 13.17
CA GLY A 57 -19.70 9.79 11.82
C GLY A 57 -20.89 10.72 11.70
N SER A 58 -21.06 11.34 10.55
CA SER A 58 -22.14 12.29 10.25
C SER A 58 -23.56 11.67 10.31
N GLU A 59 -23.70 10.34 10.38
CA GLU A 59 -24.97 9.66 10.64
C GLU A 59 -25.59 10.02 12.00
N TYR A 60 -24.81 10.53 12.92
CA TYR A 60 -25.31 10.96 14.25
C TYR A 60 -25.73 12.42 14.32
N LEU A 61 -25.58 13.19 13.22
CA LEU A 61 -26.03 14.58 13.18
C LEU A 61 -27.51 14.75 13.56
N SER A 62 -28.37 13.84 13.09
CA SER A 62 -29.80 13.85 13.42
C SER A 62 -30.10 13.50 14.89
N SER A 63 -29.18 12.85 15.59
CA SER A 63 -29.34 12.48 17.00
C SER A 63 -28.77 13.53 17.95
N ALA A 64 -27.85 14.37 17.50
CA ALA A 64 -27.18 15.37 18.33
C ALA A 64 -28.14 16.33 19.07
N PRO A 65 -29.24 16.82 18.47
CA PRO A 65 -30.22 17.64 19.20
C PRO A 65 -30.81 16.93 20.43
N LYS A 66 -31.06 15.62 20.34
CA LYS A 66 -31.60 14.82 21.46
C LYS A 66 -30.59 14.70 22.60
N TYR A 67 -29.29 14.63 22.29
CA TYR A 67 -28.22 14.59 23.28
C TYR A 67 -28.11 15.95 24.00
N ASN A 68 -28.17 17.05 23.26
CA ASN A 68 -28.17 18.39 23.85
C ASN A 68 -29.29 18.60 24.84
N LEU A 69 -30.51 18.19 24.47
CA LEU A 69 -31.67 18.25 25.39
C LEU A 69 -31.43 17.43 26.67
N LEU A 70 -30.70 16.30 26.61
CA LEU A 70 -30.33 15.54 27.81
C LEU A 70 -29.29 16.26 28.64
N TYR A 71 -28.22 16.80 28.03
CA TYR A 71 -27.22 17.62 28.73
C TYR A 71 -27.87 18.83 29.46
N GLU A 72 -28.76 19.53 28.75
CA GLU A 72 -29.50 20.65 29.30
C GLU A 72 -30.40 20.24 30.48
N ALA A 73 -31.13 19.11 30.34
CA ALA A 73 -32.00 18.57 31.37
C ALA A 73 -31.25 18.19 32.67
N PHE A 74 -29.99 17.74 32.52
CA PHE A 74 -29.11 17.42 33.63
C PHE A 74 -28.34 18.66 34.17
N GLY A 75 -28.39 19.79 33.46
CA GLY A 75 -27.57 20.97 33.77
C GLY A 75 -26.08 20.73 33.54
N TRP A 76 -25.73 19.88 32.61
CA TRP A 76 -24.35 19.54 32.26
C TRP A 76 -23.85 20.37 31.08
N GLU A 77 -22.52 20.55 31.01
CA GLU A 77 -21.86 21.19 29.88
C GLU A 77 -21.91 20.29 28.65
N ILE A 78 -22.26 20.85 27.50
CA ILE A 78 -22.33 20.14 26.22
C ILE A 78 -20.92 20.05 25.63
N PRO A 79 -20.42 18.85 25.27
CA PRO A 79 -19.12 18.70 24.63
C PRO A 79 -19.11 19.29 23.22
N THR A 80 -17.92 19.58 22.71
CA THR A 80 -17.74 19.99 21.32
C THR A 80 -18.01 18.79 20.38
N TYR A 81 -18.98 18.94 19.48
CA TYR A 81 -19.24 17.93 18.45
C TYR A 81 -18.35 18.14 17.23
N VAL A 82 -17.81 17.04 16.69
CA VAL A 82 -17.03 16.99 15.45
C VAL A 82 -17.55 15.82 14.63
N HIS A 83 -18.46 16.08 13.74
CA HIS A 83 -18.94 15.03 12.83
C HIS A 83 -18.07 14.92 11.60
N CYS A 84 -17.68 13.68 11.26
CA CYS A 84 -16.85 13.36 10.11
C CYS A 84 -17.70 12.74 9.00
N SER A 85 -17.46 13.13 7.76
CA SER A 85 -18.09 12.52 6.60
C SER A 85 -17.63 11.07 6.42
N PRO A 86 -18.46 10.18 5.85
CA PRO A 86 -18.11 8.78 5.68
C PRO A 86 -16.99 8.61 4.66
N VAL A 87 -16.21 7.53 4.83
CA VAL A 87 -15.30 7.04 3.81
C VAL A 87 -16.10 6.16 2.85
N MET A 88 -16.00 6.48 1.57
CA MET A 88 -16.72 5.81 0.49
C MET A 88 -15.80 4.84 -0.25
N ARG A 89 -16.35 3.72 -0.72
CA ARG A 89 -15.67 2.82 -1.65
C ARG A 89 -15.65 3.39 -3.07
N ASP A 90 -16.74 4.03 -3.44
CA ASP A 90 -16.96 4.70 -4.72
C ASP A 90 -17.92 5.88 -4.53
N ALA A 91 -18.32 6.55 -5.61
CA ALA A 91 -19.17 7.73 -5.55
C ALA A 91 -20.55 7.48 -4.88
N GLN A 92 -21.00 6.24 -4.76
CA GLN A 92 -22.36 5.89 -4.31
C GLN A 92 -22.37 4.99 -3.07
N HIS A 93 -21.29 4.24 -2.80
CA HIS A 93 -21.29 3.21 -1.77
C HIS A 93 -20.30 3.54 -0.65
N LYS A 94 -20.79 3.51 0.58
CA LYS A 94 -19.96 3.61 1.79
C LYS A 94 -19.11 2.35 1.94
N MET A 95 -17.85 2.50 2.38
CA MET A 95 -17.01 1.36 2.74
C MET A 95 -17.66 0.51 3.84
N SER A 96 -17.59 -0.81 3.69
CA SER A 96 -18.16 -1.75 4.65
C SER A 96 -17.43 -3.09 4.62
N LYS A 97 -17.01 -3.59 5.78
CA LYS A 97 -16.46 -4.95 5.96
C LYS A 97 -17.38 -6.04 5.38
N ARG A 98 -18.72 -5.84 5.42
CA ARG A 98 -19.70 -6.79 4.86
C ARG A 98 -19.62 -6.94 3.34
N HIS A 99 -19.07 -5.97 2.66
CA HIS A 99 -18.89 -5.97 1.20
C HIS A 99 -17.44 -6.29 0.78
N GLY A 100 -16.59 -6.73 1.73
CA GLY A 100 -15.21 -7.14 1.45
C GLY A 100 -14.20 -5.99 1.39
N ASP A 101 -14.59 -4.78 1.82
CA ASP A 101 -13.64 -3.68 1.93
C ASP A 101 -12.62 -3.96 3.05
N PRO A 102 -11.33 -3.68 2.86
CA PRO A 102 -10.28 -4.05 3.80
C PRO A 102 -10.41 -3.29 5.12
N SER A 103 -10.16 -3.99 6.22
CA SER A 103 -9.90 -3.39 7.52
C SER A 103 -8.43 -3.01 7.65
N TYR A 104 -8.07 -2.28 8.71
CA TYR A 104 -6.67 -2.02 9.04
C TYR A 104 -5.86 -3.31 9.16
N GLU A 105 -6.41 -4.31 9.87
CA GLU A 105 -5.76 -5.60 10.07
C GLU A 105 -5.56 -6.36 8.73
N ASP A 106 -6.50 -6.22 7.80
CA ASP A 106 -6.37 -6.82 6.46
C ASP A 106 -5.21 -6.17 5.69
N LEU A 107 -5.11 -4.83 5.72
CA LEU A 107 -4.01 -4.11 5.09
C LEU A 107 -2.64 -4.50 5.68
N ILE A 108 -2.54 -4.58 7.01
CA ILE A 108 -1.28 -5.02 7.65
C ILE A 108 -0.93 -6.46 7.28
N ARG A 109 -1.92 -7.34 7.20
CA ARG A 109 -1.72 -8.74 6.76
C ARG A 109 -1.27 -8.85 5.31
N GLU A 110 -1.72 -7.95 4.44
CA GLU A 110 -1.23 -7.82 3.06
C GLU A 110 0.17 -7.20 2.97
N GLY A 111 0.69 -6.68 4.08
CA GLY A 111 2.05 -6.15 4.16
C GLY A 111 2.18 -4.67 3.85
N TYR A 112 1.10 -3.90 4.06
CA TYR A 112 1.22 -2.45 4.16
C TYR A 112 1.91 -2.06 5.47
N LEU A 113 2.67 -0.98 5.43
CA LEU A 113 3.30 -0.41 6.62
C LEU A 113 2.28 0.40 7.42
N THR A 114 2.29 0.24 8.75
CA THR A 114 1.42 1.02 9.66
C THR A 114 1.53 2.51 9.41
N GLU A 115 2.75 3.02 9.25
CA GLU A 115 3.04 4.43 9.03
C GLU A 115 2.39 4.95 7.73
N ALA A 116 2.43 4.16 6.67
CA ALA A 116 1.80 4.50 5.39
C ALA A 116 0.27 4.51 5.50
N VAL A 117 -0.31 3.51 6.16
CA VAL A 117 -1.76 3.42 6.37
C VAL A 117 -2.25 4.59 7.22
N LEU A 118 -1.57 4.90 8.33
CA LEU A 118 -1.94 6.02 9.20
C LEU A 118 -1.86 7.37 8.48
N ASN A 119 -0.78 7.60 7.73
CA ASN A 119 -0.65 8.83 6.94
C ASN A 119 -1.75 8.94 5.89
N TYR A 120 -2.02 7.86 5.16
CA TYR A 120 -3.06 7.84 4.13
C TYR A 120 -4.45 8.11 4.73
N VAL A 121 -4.80 7.44 5.83
CA VAL A 121 -6.10 7.59 6.49
C VAL A 121 -6.26 8.99 7.08
N ALA A 122 -5.20 9.57 7.64
CA ALA A 122 -5.23 10.94 8.14
C ALA A 122 -5.60 11.95 7.04
N LEU A 123 -5.04 11.78 5.84
CA LEU A 123 -5.33 12.67 4.69
C LEU A 123 -6.64 12.34 3.96
N LEU A 124 -7.30 11.24 4.30
CA LEU A 124 -8.50 10.79 3.58
C LEU A 124 -9.74 11.66 3.84
N GLY A 125 -9.79 12.38 4.94
CA GLY A 125 -10.90 13.28 5.28
C GLY A 125 -10.47 14.55 5.98
N TRP A 126 -9.17 14.81 5.97
CA TRP A 126 -8.57 15.99 6.56
C TRP A 126 -7.47 16.54 5.64
N SER A 127 -7.29 17.84 5.63
CA SER A 127 -6.26 18.52 4.84
C SER A 127 -5.48 19.48 5.73
N PRO A 128 -4.14 19.38 5.76
CA PRO A 128 -3.31 20.36 6.43
C PRO A 128 -3.41 21.71 5.74
N LYS A 129 -3.09 22.78 6.48
CA LYS A 129 -3.17 24.16 6.00
C LYS A 129 -1.79 24.80 5.90
N GLY A 130 -1.74 25.96 5.23
CA GLY A 130 -0.51 26.76 5.12
C GLY A 130 0.57 26.05 4.33
N GLU A 131 1.79 26.09 4.83
CA GLU A 131 2.97 25.49 4.19
C GLU A 131 2.93 23.96 4.05
N TYR A 132 2.04 23.31 4.80
CA TYR A 132 1.87 21.85 4.77
C TYR A 132 0.87 21.38 3.71
N ALA A 133 0.12 22.26 3.07
CA ALA A 133 -1.00 21.91 2.19
C ALA A 133 -0.61 21.06 0.96
N GLU A 134 0.60 21.24 0.44
CA GLU A 134 1.13 20.54 -0.73
C GLU A 134 1.88 19.24 -0.37
N ARG A 135 2.08 18.96 0.91
CA ARG A 135 2.84 17.81 1.37
C ARG A 135 1.92 16.60 1.56
N GLU A 136 2.39 15.41 1.17
CA GLU A 136 1.62 14.17 1.27
C GLU A 136 2.20 13.16 2.28
N PHE A 137 3.45 13.32 2.71
CA PHE A 137 4.13 12.37 3.59
C PHE A 137 4.44 12.98 4.95
N TYR A 138 3.89 12.37 5.99
CA TYR A 138 4.02 12.81 7.37
C TYR A 138 4.29 11.63 8.30
N THR A 139 5.09 11.85 9.31
CA THR A 139 5.12 10.98 10.49
C THR A 139 3.89 11.21 11.36
N LEU A 140 3.56 10.28 12.23
CA LEU A 140 2.45 10.44 13.18
C LEU A 140 2.67 11.62 14.13
N CYS A 141 3.93 11.88 14.52
CA CYS A 141 4.27 13.04 15.37
C CYS A 141 4.01 14.34 14.63
N GLU A 142 4.47 14.48 13.38
CA GLU A 142 4.18 15.68 12.57
C GLU A 142 2.68 15.88 12.37
N LEU A 143 1.92 14.80 12.09
CA LEU A 143 0.46 14.89 11.97
C LEU A 143 -0.18 15.40 13.27
N ALA A 144 0.29 14.93 14.44
CA ALA A 144 -0.23 15.38 15.74
C ALA A 144 0.07 16.86 16.01
N GLU A 145 1.23 17.36 15.55
CA GLU A 145 1.62 18.76 15.71
C GLU A 145 0.82 19.72 14.82
N ILE A 146 0.50 19.29 13.59
CA ILE A 146 -0.18 20.14 12.60
C ILE A 146 -1.69 19.95 12.54
N PHE A 147 -2.23 18.96 13.28
CA PHE A 147 -3.64 18.65 13.25
C PHE A 147 -4.49 19.82 13.80
N ASP A 148 -5.47 20.19 12.99
CA ASP A 148 -6.49 21.18 13.35
C ASP A 148 -7.86 20.73 12.89
N ILE A 149 -8.86 20.79 13.76
CA ILE A 149 -10.24 20.36 13.48
C ILE A 149 -10.81 21.06 12.24
N SER A 150 -10.46 22.31 12.03
CA SER A 150 -10.94 23.10 10.89
C SER A 150 -10.43 22.62 9.52
N GLY A 151 -9.49 21.66 9.51
CA GLY A 151 -9.03 20.94 8.30
C GLY A 151 -9.90 19.76 7.93
N ILE A 152 -10.87 19.35 8.78
CA ILE A 152 -11.76 18.22 8.50
C ILE A 152 -12.71 18.56 7.34
N SER A 153 -12.78 17.67 6.35
CA SER A 153 -13.63 17.84 5.18
C SER A 153 -15.09 17.54 5.49
N LYS A 154 -15.99 18.42 4.99
CA LYS A 154 -17.45 18.18 5.01
C LYS A 154 -17.89 17.19 3.94
N SER A 155 -17.08 16.96 2.93
CA SER A 155 -17.40 16.06 1.82
C SER A 155 -16.88 14.66 2.11
N PRO A 156 -17.62 13.60 1.72
CA PRO A 156 -17.13 12.24 1.79
C PRO A 156 -15.83 12.07 1.00
N ALA A 157 -14.91 11.27 1.53
CA ALA A 157 -13.68 10.90 0.86
C ALA A 157 -13.80 9.51 0.25
N VAL A 158 -13.27 9.31 -0.96
CA VAL A 158 -13.24 8.00 -1.62
C VAL A 158 -11.92 7.31 -1.32
N PHE A 159 -11.99 6.08 -0.82
CA PHE A 159 -10.81 5.25 -0.57
C PHE A 159 -10.20 4.77 -1.90
N ASP A 160 -8.98 5.17 -2.18
CA ASP A 160 -8.22 4.76 -3.37
C ASP A 160 -7.07 3.84 -2.97
N ILE A 161 -7.23 2.55 -3.22
CA ILE A 161 -6.21 1.53 -2.93
C ILE A 161 -4.92 1.76 -3.73
N ASN A 162 -5.01 2.30 -4.95
CA ASN A 162 -3.82 2.56 -5.77
C ASN A 162 -3.00 3.71 -5.17
N LYS A 163 -3.67 4.75 -4.66
CA LYS A 163 -2.98 5.83 -3.94
C LYS A 163 -2.32 5.32 -2.66
N LEU A 164 -2.99 4.45 -1.90
CA LEU A 164 -2.39 3.81 -0.72
C LEU A 164 -1.19 2.94 -1.10
N ARG A 165 -1.27 2.12 -2.14
CA ARG A 165 -0.14 1.32 -2.65
C ARG A 165 1.05 2.19 -3.03
N TRP A 166 0.80 3.25 -3.79
CA TRP A 166 1.84 4.20 -4.16
C TRP A 166 2.50 4.85 -2.93
N MET A 167 1.70 5.31 -1.98
CA MET A 167 2.20 5.89 -0.74
C MET A 167 3.03 4.87 0.05
N ASN A 168 2.55 3.65 0.17
CA ASN A 168 3.26 2.57 0.85
C ASN A 168 4.60 2.25 0.18
N ALA A 169 4.66 2.25 -1.16
CA ALA A 169 5.91 2.06 -1.90
C ALA A 169 6.95 3.13 -1.55
N GLU A 170 6.54 4.39 -1.37
CA GLU A 170 7.46 5.46 -0.96
C GLU A 170 7.98 5.26 0.49
N TYR A 171 7.13 4.76 1.39
CA TYR A 171 7.56 4.37 2.74
C TYR A 171 8.52 3.16 2.71
N MET A 172 8.23 2.14 1.88
CA MET A 172 9.11 0.97 1.70
C MET A 172 10.52 1.37 1.25
N LYS A 173 10.62 2.31 0.29
CA LYS A 173 11.90 2.83 -0.22
C LYS A 173 12.72 3.57 0.85
N LYS A 174 12.05 4.19 1.83
CA LYS A 174 12.70 4.95 2.92
C LYS A 174 13.19 4.07 4.07
N LEU A 175 12.80 2.81 4.14
CA LEU A 175 13.30 1.88 5.15
C LEU A 175 14.80 1.65 4.94
N SER A 176 15.55 1.50 6.04
CA SER A 176 16.92 0.98 5.93
C SER A 176 16.90 -0.44 5.34
N PRO A 177 17.98 -0.88 4.69
CA PRO A 177 18.07 -2.25 4.16
C PRO A 177 17.76 -3.31 5.24
N GLU A 178 18.22 -3.11 6.46
CA GLU A 178 17.99 -4.02 7.59
C GLU A 178 16.52 -4.03 8.02
N ALA A 179 15.91 -2.84 8.10
CA ALA A 179 14.50 -2.71 8.48
C ALA A 179 13.58 -3.32 7.42
N PHE A 180 13.88 -3.10 6.14
CA PHE A 180 13.15 -3.75 5.04
C PHE A 180 13.33 -5.25 5.07
N PHE A 181 14.58 -5.75 5.19
CA PHE A 181 14.88 -7.17 5.25
C PHE A 181 14.12 -7.86 6.38
N SER A 182 14.13 -7.29 7.58
CA SER A 182 13.40 -7.86 8.74
C SER A 182 11.90 -8.07 8.45
N LYS A 183 11.27 -7.19 7.66
CA LYS A 183 9.86 -7.32 7.26
C LYS A 183 9.67 -8.29 6.09
N ALA A 184 10.59 -8.32 5.13
CA ALA A 184 10.51 -9.13 3.93
C ALA A 184 10.95 -10.60 4.16
N GLU A 185 11.86 -10.85 5.11
CA GLU A 185 12.47 -12.16 5.35
C GLU A 185 11.45 -13.31 5.53
N PRO A 186 10.38 -13.17 6.34
CA PRO A 186 9.40 -14.26 6.50
C PRO A 186 8.72 -14.60 5.17
N VAL A 187 8.42 -13.59 4.35
CA VAL A 187 7.78 -13.76 3.04
C VAL A 187 8.75 -14.38 2.05
N LEU A 188 10.00 -13.90 1.99
CA LEU A 188 11.03 -14.46 1.11
C LEU A 188 11.34 -15.92 1.44
N LYS A 189 11.45 -16.27 2.73
CA LYS A 189 11.65 -17.66 3.20
C LYS A 189 10.51 -18.60 2.85
N SER A 190 9.30 -18.11 2.67
CA SER A 190 8.16 -18.93 2.26
C SER A 190 8.22 -19.37 0.80
N VAL A 191 9.04 -18.69 -0.03
CA VAL A 191 9.14 -18.91 -1.48
C VAL A 191 10.53 -19.42 -1.88
N ILE A 192 11.59 -18.86 -1.28
CA ILE A 192 12.97 -19.22 -1.58
C ILE A 192 13.45 -20.19 -0.52
N THR A 193 13.60 -21.44 -0.92
CA THR A 193 14.02 -22.54 -0.04
C THR A 193 15.49 -22.94 -0.23
N ASN A 194 16.11 -22.50 -1.34
CA ASN A 194 17.51 -22.77 -1.63
C ASN A 194 18.43 -22.01 -0.65
N PRO A 195 19.20 -22.72 0.23
CA PRO A 195 20.04 -22.09 1.23
C PRO A 195 21.26 -21.37 0.64
N ALA A 196 21.60 -21.61 -0.62
CA ALA A 196 22.69 -20.92 -1.31
C ALA A 196 22.32 -19.49 -1.73
N ILE A 197 21.04 -19.13 -1.75
CA ILE A 197 20.59 -17.80 -2.13
C ILE A 197 20.67 -16.84 -0.93
N ASP A 198 21.37 -15.74 -1.13
CA ASP A 198 21.42 -14.66 -0.12
C ASP A 198 20.11 -13.86 -0.12
N LEU A 199 19.26 -14.13 0.86
CA LEU A 199 17.98 -13.42 1.01
C LEU A 199 18.13 -11.92 1.27
N LYS A 200 19.27 -11.45 1.80
CA LYS A 200 19.52 -10.02 1.96
C LYS A 200 19.77 -9.37 0.59
N ALA A 201 20.50 -10.04 -0.28
CA ALA A 201 20.69 -9.58 -1.66
C ALA A 201 19.37 -9.57 -2.44
N VAL A 202 18.52 -10.58 -2.24
CA VAL A 202 17.14 -10.59 -2.81
C VAL A 202 16.34 -9.39 -2.30
N ALA A 203 16.34 -9.17 -0.98
CA ALA A 203 15.61 -8.05 -0.37
C ALA A 203 16.08 -6.69 -0.92
N ALA A 204 17.40 -6.48 -1.01
CA ALA A 204 17.95 -5.26 -1.60
C ALA A 204 17.52 -5.05 -3.05
N LEU A 205 17.40 -6.14 -3.82
CA LEU A 205 16.98 -6.09 -5.21
C LEU A 205 15.50 -5.74 -5.38
N VAL A 206 14.63 -6.25 -4.49
CA VAL A 206 13.17 -6.03 -4.59
C VAL A 206 12.71 -4.73 -3.94
N GLN A 207 13.40 -4.23 -2.91
CA GLN A 207 13.01 -3.05 -2.12
C GLN A 207 12.63 -1.83 -2.96
N PRO A 208 13.41 -1.39 -3.98
CA PRO A 208 13.11 -0.17 -4.75
C PRO A 208 11.78 -0.22 -5.51
N ARG A 209 11.24 -1.43 -5.71
CA ARG A 209 10.01 -1.67 -6.49
C ARG A 209 8.93 -2.39 -5.67
N CYS A 210 9.13 -2.54 -4.36
CA CYS A 210 8.17 -3.16 -3.47
C CYS A 210 7.06 -2.18 -3.13
N GLU A 211 5.83 -2.49 -3.53
CA GLU A 211 4.65 -1.72 -3.15
C GLU A 211 4.05 -2.25 -1.85
N ILE A 212 3.84 -3.55 -1.75
CA ILE A 212 3.41 -4.27 -0.55
C ILE A 212 4.17 -5.59 -0.42
N LEU A 213 4.28 -6.12 0.80
CA LEU A 213 5.07 -7.34 1.02
C LEU A 213 4.43 -8.59 0.40
N SER A 214 3.11 -8.64 0.28
CA SER A 214 2.41 -9.78 -0.35
C SER A 214 2.65 -9.91 -1.85
N ASP A 215 3.22 -8.90 -2.52
CA ASP A 215 3.63 -8.99 -3.93
C ASP A 215 4.97 -9.74 -4.11
N LEU A 216 5.76 -9.88 -3.03
CA LEU A 216 7.11 -10.45 -3.13
C LEU A 216 7.13 -11.90 -3.64
N PRO A 217 6.24 -12.81 -3.20
CA PRO A 217 6.23 -14.18 -3.70
C PRO A 217 6.23 -14.27 -5.22
N GLU A 218 5.32 -13.57 -5.87
CA GLU A 218 5.18 -13.60 -7.33
C GLU A 218 6.38 -12.96 -8.06
N ARG A 219 7.05 -12.01 -7.39
CA ARG A 219 8.22 -11.31 -7.95
C ARG A 219 9.50 -12.12 -7.88
N VAL A 220 9.58 -13.12 -6.99
CA VAL A 220 10.81 -13.90 -6.72
C VAL A 220 10.65 -15.41 -6.90
N ASP A 221 9.48 -15.92 -7.29
CA ASP A 221 9.16 -17.34 -7.46
C ASP A 221 10.09 -18.07 -8.44
N PHE A 222 10.66 -17.34 -9.39
CA PHE A 222 11.61 -17.88 -10.38
C PHE A 222 13.00 -18.16 -9.80
N ILE A 223 13.34 -17.67 -8.60
CA ILE A 223 14.70 -17.77 -8.06
C ILE A 223 15.05 -19.23 -7.77
N ASP A 224 14.21 -19.95 -7.03
CA ASP A 224 14.45 -21.37 -6.71
C ASP A 224 14.29 -22.28 -7.94
N LYS A 225 13.34 -21.96 -8.81
CA LYS A 225 13.05 -22.79 -9.98
C LYS A 225 12.59 -21.95 -11.15
N LEU A 226 13.27 -22.12 -12.30
CA LEU A 226 12.85 -21.48 -13.53
C LEU A 226 11.41 -21.94 -13.90
N PRO A 227 10.43 -21.02 -14.03
CA PRO A 227 9.09 -21.39 -14.46
C PRO A 227 9.07 -21.85 -15.93
N VAL A 228 8.01 -22.55 -16.32
CA VAL A 228 7.72 -22.77 -17.74
C VAL A 228 7.22 -21.44 -18.32
N TYR A 229 7.79 -20.99 -19.43
CA TYR A 229 7.46 -19.70 -20.03
C TYR A 229 7.39 -19.78 -21.55
N SER A 230 6.69 -18.82 -22.17
CA SER A 230 6.56 -18.71 -23.63
C SER A 230 7.77 -18.01 -24.24
N THR A 231 8.16 -18.47 -25.44
CA THR A 231 9.18 -17.79 -26.26
C THR A 231 8.79 -16.37 -26.66
N ASP A 232 7.50 -16.01 -26.61
CA ASP A 232 7.03 -14.66 -26.88
C ASP A 232 7.69 -13.60 -25.98
N LEU A 233 8.11 -13.98 -24.77
CA LEU A 233 8.80 -13.09 -23.84
C LEU A 233 10.13 -12.57 -24.39
N TYR A 234 10.77 -13.27 -25.31
CA TYR A 234 12.00 -12.83 -25.97
C TYR A 234 11.75 -11.68 -26.96
N VAL A 235 10.51 -11.51 -27.43
CA VAL A 235 10.16 -10.44 -28.36
C VAL A 235 9.79 -9.19 -27.58
N HIS A 236 10.59 -8.12 -27.72
CA HIS A 236 10.35 -6.87 -27.02
C HIS A 236 10.58 -5.63 -27.89
N LYS A 237 9.52 -4.87 -28.11
CA LYS A 237 9.50 -3.73 -29.04
C LYS A 237 10.51 -2.63 -28.71
N LYS A 238 10.62 -2.26 -27.43
CA LYS A 238 11.55 -1.20 -26.97
C LYS A 238 13.01 -1.65 -27.05
N SER A 239 13.30 -2.93 -26.75
CA SER A 239 14.64 -3.51 -26.83
C SER A 239 15.00 -3.91 -28.26
N LYS A 240 14.05 -3.91 -29.20
CA LYS A 240 14.18 -4.36 -30.59
C LYS A 240 14.63 -5.83 -30.70
N THR A 241 14.16 -6.67 -29.78
CA THR A 241 14.46 -8.11 -29.81
C THR A 241 13.38 -8.86 -30.57
N THR A 242 13.81 -9.90 -31.28
CA THR A 242 13.03 -10.90 -31.99
C THR A 242 13.45 -12.29 -31.51
N LEU A 243 12.76 -13.34 -31.89
CA LEU A 243 13.18 -14.72 -31.58
C LEU A 243 14.57 -15.01 -32.11
N GLU A 244 14.83 -14.64 -33.39
CA GLU A 244 16.08 -14.89 -34.11
C GLU A 244 17.29 -14.17 -33.45
N ASN A 245 17.17 -12.84 -33.22
CA ASN A 245 18.28 -12.11 -32.59
C ASN A 245 18.43 -12.43 -31.10
N SER A 246 17.37 -12.87 -30.42
CA SER A 246 17.46 -13.37 -29.04
C SER A 246 18.23 -14.68 -28.96
N LEU A 247 17.97 -15.63 -29.90
CA LEU A 247 18.74 -16.85 -29.98
C LEU A 247 20.23 -16.57 -30.24
N SER A 248 20.52 -15.74 -31.24
CA SER A 248 21.89 -15.37 -31.60
C SER A 248 22.61 -14.66 -30.41
N SER A 249 21.88 -13.80 -29.66
CA SER A 249 22.42 -13.12 -28.50
C SER A 249 22.77 -14.08 -27.37
N LEU A 250 21.90 -15.04 -27.05
CA LEU A 250 22.16 -16.04 -26.02
C LEU A 250 23.33 -16.96 -26.41
N GLN A 251 23.39 -17.39 -27.67
CA GLN A 251 24.51 -18.19 -28.18
C GLN A 251 25.86 -17.44 -28.12
N ALA A 252 25.86 -16.14 -28.38
CA ALA A 252 27.06 -15.29 -28.24
C ALA A 252 27.43 -14.99 -26.78
N ALA A 253 26.45 -14.84 -25.91
CA ALA A 253 26.66 -14.57 -24.49
C ALA A 253 27.17 -15.79 -23.71
N LEU A 254 26.73 -17.00 -24.06
CA LEU A 254 27.07 -18.24 -23.35
C LEU A 254 28.58 -18.45 -23.15
N PRO A 255 29.43 -18.42 -24.19
CA PRO A 255 30.88 -18.61 -24.01
C PRO A 255 31.54 -17.49 -23.19
N VAL A 256 31.01 -16.26 -23.25
CA VAL A 256 31.48 -15.14 -22.40
C VAL A 256 31.20 -15.44 -20.93
N LEU A 257 29.98 -15.89 -20.63
CA LEU A 257 29.57 -16.26 -19.27
C LEU A 257 30.37 -17.47 -18.76
N GLU A 258 30.58 -18.48 -19.57
CA GLU A 258 31.39 -19.66 -19.20
C GLU A 258 32.86 -19.32 -18.90
N GLY A 259 33.44 -18.39 -19.68
CA GLY A 259 34.82 -17.95 -19.52
C GLY A 259 35.04 -16.92 -18.41
N LEU A 260 34.00 -16.36 -17.80
CA LEU A 260 34.15 -15.32 -16.79
C LEU A 260 34.67 -15.92 -15.45
N GLU A 261 35.77 -15.44 -14.94
CA GLU A 261 36.35 -15.90 -13.66
C GLU A 261 35.70 -15.24 -12.46
N THR A 262 35.43 -13.94 -12.55
CA THR A 262 34.79 -13.17 -11.48
C THR A 262 33.28 -13.04 -11.75
N TRP A 263 32.43 -13.53 -10.82
CA TRP A 263 30.98 -13.56 -10.98
C TRP A 263 30.30 -12.52 -10.10
N THR A 264 30.46 -11.23 -10.47
CA THR A 264 29.79 -10.09 -9.84
C THR A 264 28.93 -9.35 -10.86
N ASN A 265 27.96 -8.54 -10.37
CA ASN A 265 27.12 -7.76 -11.25
C ASN A 265 27.93 -6.85 -12.19
N GLU A 266 28.97 -6.20 -11.67
CA GLU A 266 29.86 -5.31 -12.44
C GLU A 266 30.62 -6.09 -13.53
N ALA A 267 31.26 -7.19 -13.17
CA ALA A 267 32.02 -8.01 -14.12
C ALA A 267 31.13 -8.59 -15.21
N LEU A 268 29.95 -9.05 -14.86
CA LEU A 268 28.93 -9.53 -15.80
C LEU A 268 28.47 -8.41 -16.74
N TYR A 269 28.18 -7.23 -16.20
CA TYR A 269 27.73 -6.11 -17.00
C TYR A 269 28.83 -5.66 -18.00
N ASP A 270 30.06 -5.48 -17.53
CA ASP A 270 31.18 -5.04 -18.38
C ASP A 270 31.45 -6.05 -19.51
N ALA A 271 31.47 -7.34 -19.19
CA ALA A 271 31.68 -8.38 -20.19
C ALA A 271 30.59 -8.43 -21.27
N LEU A 272 29.31 -8.30 -20.87
CA LEU A 272 28.18 -8.32 -21.79
C LEU A 272 28.04 -7.03 -22.61
N VAL A 273 28.41 -5.88 -22.04
CA VAL A 273 28.49 -4.60 -22.78
C VAL A 273 29.62 -4.65 -23.80
N ALA A 274 30.79 -5.19 -23.44
CA ALA A 274 31.89 -5.40 -24.38
C ALA A 274 31.49 -6.37 -25.53
N LEU A 275 30.73 -7.42 -25.22
CA LEU A 275 30.16 -8.31 -26.24
C LEU A 275 29.21 -7.55 -27.18
N ALA A 276 28.29 -6.72 -26.63
CA ALA A 276 27.36 -5.92 -27.43
C ALA A 276 28.10 -4.95 -28.37
N ALA A 277 29.14 -4.30 -27.86
CA ALA A 277 30.00 -3.43 -28.67
C ALA A 277 30.74 -4.20 -29.79
N LYS A 278 31.29 -5.38 -29.49
CA LYS A 278 31.92 -6.26 -30.49
C LYS A 278 30.99 -6.72 -31.60
N LEU A 279 29.72 -6.93 -31.25
CA LEU A 279 28.64 -7.33 -32.20
C LEU A 279 27.99 -6.13 -32.88
N GLU A 280 28.40 -4.89 -32.55
CA GLU A 280 27.79 -3.65 -33.04
C GLU A 280 26.28 -3.54 -32.80
N VAL A 281 25.82 -4.09 -31.67
CA VAL A 281 24.41 -4.05 -31.27
C VAL A 281 24.21 -3.24 -29.97
N LYS A 282 22.95 -2.84 -29.71
CA LYS A 282 22.62 -2.18 -28.44
C LYS A 282 22.68 -3.20 -27.29
N ASN A 283 23.10 -2.72 -26.10
CA ASN A 283 23.14 -3.55 -24.88
C ASN A 283 21.82 -4.29 -24.62
N SER A 284 20.68 -3.66 -24.92
CA SER A 284 19.35 -4.26 -24.74
C SER A 284 19.12 -5.51 -25.59
N ILE A 285 19.82 -5.65 -26.72
CA ILE A 285 19.74 -6.84 -27.60
C ILE A 285 20.34 -8.07 -26.90
N ILE A 286 21.37 -7.88 -26.07
CA ILE A 286 22.01 -8.94 -25.29
C ILE A 286 21.30 -9.13 -23.93
N LEU A 287 21.07 -8.02 -23.21
CA LEU A 287 20.58 -8.08 -21.82
C LEU A 287 19.11 -8.49 -21.71
N TRP A 288 18.26 -8.16 -22.68
CA TRP A 288 16.84 -8.58 -22.63
C TRP A 288 16.69 -10.09 -22.73
N PRO A 289 17.22 -10.77 -23.75
CA PRO A 289 17.11 -12.23 -23.84
C PRO A 289 17.75 -12.93 -22.64
N LEU A 290 18.88 -12.46 -22.15
CA LEU A 290 19.53 -13.01 -20.96
C LEU A 290 18.59 -12.92 -19.74
N ARG A 291 17.96 -11.77 -19.51
CA ARG A 291 17.02 -11.58 -18.41
C ARG A 291 15.83 -12.55 -18.50
N VAL A 292 15.28 -12.72 -19.70
CA VAL A 292 14.18 -13.66 -19.93
C VAL A 292 14.67 -15.10 -19.69
N ALA A 293 15.83 -15.48 -20.21
CA ALA A 293 16.36 -16.83 -20.05
C ALA A 293 16.57 -17.21 -18.58
N VAL A 294 17.08 -16.29 -17.75
CA VAL A 294 17.39 -16.58 -16.34
C VAL A 294 16.17 -16.46 -15.41
N SER A 295 15.09 -15.81 -15.85
CA SER A 295 13.91 -15.56 -15.00
C SER A 295 12.61 -16.19 -15.51
N GLY A 296 12.43 -16.37 -16.80
CA GLY A 296 11.16 -16.75 -17.42
C GLY A 296 10.06 -15.68 -17.25
N LYS A 297 10.40 -14.42 -16.96
CA LYS A 297 9.46 -13.35 -16.63
C LYS A 297 9.57 -12.15 -17.57
N ALA A 298 8.44 -11.53 -17.88
CA ALA A 298 8.40 -10.26 -18.61
C ALA A 298 8.93 -9.07 -17.78
N SER A 299 8.72 -9.12 -16.48
CA SER A 299 9.18 -8.11 -15.50
C SER A 299 9.87 -8.77 -14.33
N THR A 300 11.00 -8.22 -13.92
CA THR A 300 11.84 -8.75 -12.85
C THR A 300 12.24 -7.64 -11.87
N PRO A 301 12.57 -7.97 -10.62
CA PRO A 301 13.03 -6.99 -9.63
C PRO A 301 14.38 -6.35 -10.01
N GLY A 302 15.21 -7.07 -10.77
CA GLY A 302 16.52 -6.61 -11.21
C GLY A 302 16.75 -6.78 -12.70
N GLY A 303 17.89 -6.27 -13.20
CA GLY A 303 18.39 -6.48 -14.54
C GLY A 303 19.02 -7.88 -14.74
N ALA A 304 19.36 -8.20 -15.98
CA ALA A 304 19.92 -9.51 -16.32
C ALA A 304 21.16 -9.88 -15.50
N THR A 305 22.11 -8.94 -15.35
CA THR A 305 23.37 -9.16 -14.65
C THR A 305 23.22 -9.27 -13.14
N GLU A 306 22.30 -8.47 -12.56
CA GLU A 306 21.93 -8.57 -11.14
C GLU A 306 21.32 -9.93 -10.82
N LEU A 307 20.44 -10.43 -11.70
CA LEU A 307 19.85 -11.77 -11.55
C LEU A 307 20.87 -12.88 -11.71
N CYS A 308 21.80 -12.78 -12.69
CA CYS A 308 22.88 -13.76 -12.84
C CYS A 308 23.80 -13.77 -11.62
N ALA A 309 24.14 -12.60 -11.08
CA ALA A 309 24.97 -12.50 -9.87
C ALA A 309 24.29 -13.17 -8.67
N LEU A 310 22.97 -12.99 -8.54
CA LEU A 310 22.17 -13.57 -7.47
C LEU A 310 22.03 -15.10 -7.59
N LEU A 311 21.77 -15.60 -8.80
CA LEU A 311 21.57 -17.03 -9.07
C LEU A 311 22.87 -17.84 -9.03
N GLY A 312 24.01 -17.18 -9.21
CA GLY A 312 25.30 -17.82 -9.34
C GLY A 312 25.59 -18.32 -10.76
N LYS A 313 26.86 -18.67 -11.01
CA LYS A 313 27.38 -19.01 -12.33
C LYS A 313 26.71 -20.25 -12.94
N GLU A 314 26.70 -21.34 -12.18
CA GLU A 314 26.23 -22.63 -12.66
C GLU A 314 24.76 -22.59 -13.05
N GLU A 315 23.91 -22.05 -12.19
CA GLU A 315 22.46 -21.94 -12.42
C GLU A 315 22.15 -20.98 -13.58
N SER A 316 22.84 -19.85 -13.65
CA SER A 316 22.66 -18.88 -14.75
C SER A 316 23.00 -19.50 -16.11
N ILE A 317 24.12 -20.23 -16.22
CA ILE A 317 24.54 -20.91 -17.44
C ILE A 317 23.52 -22.00 -17.82
N ALA A 318 23.06 -22.79 -16.86
CA ALA A 318 22.05 -23.83 -17.11
C ALA A 318 20.75 -23.24 -17.67
N ARG A 319 20.28 -22.13 -17.11
CA ARG A 319 19.06 -21.43 -17.60
C ARG A 319 19.26 -20.82 -18.99
N VAL A 320 20.44 -20.27 -19.28
CA VAL A 320 20.77 -19.77 -20.62
C VAL A 320 20.74 -20.90 -21.65
N LYS A 321 21.30 -22.07 -21.34
CA LYS A 321 21.25 -23.25 -22.20
C LYS A 321 19.80 -23.69 -22.46
N THR A 322 18.98 -23.73 -21.40
CA THR A 322 17.55 -24.02 -21.53
C THR A 322 16.84 -23.01 -22.44
N GLY A 323 17.15 -21.71 -22.31
CA GLY A 323 16.59 -20.67 -23.17
C GLY A 323 16.98 -20.83 -24.65
N ILE A 324 18.22 -21.21 -24.92
CA ILE A 324 18.70 -21.53 -26.28
C ILE A 324 17.92 -22.73 -26.86
N GLU A 325 17.82 -23.81 -26.12
CA GLU A 325 17.07 -25.00 -26.53
C GLU A 325 15.58 -24.69 -26.81
N LEU A 326 14.98 -23.81 -26.00
CA LEU A 326 13.59 -23.40 -26.18
C LEU A 326 13.39 -22.58 -27.46
N LEU A 327 14.35 -21.74 -27.82
CA LEU A 327 14.31 -20.92 -29.04
C LEU A 327 14.67 -21.68 -30.32
N GLN A 328 15.26 -22.86 -30.21
CA GLN A 328 15.60 -23.74 -31.34
C GLN A 328 14.46 -24.69 -31.78
N LYS A 329 13.44 -24.83 -30.94
CA LYS A 329 12.22 -25.62 -31.21
C LYS A 329 11.23 -24.84 -32.05
#